data_357b387580de5aa026110e9743746571
#
_entry.id   357b387580de5aa026110e9743746571
#
_cell.length_a   1.000
_cell.length_b   1.000
_cell.length_c   1.000
_cell.angle_alpha   90.00
_cell.angle_beta   90.00
_cell.angle_gamma   90.00
#
_symmetry.space_group_name_H-M   'P 1'
#
loop_
_entity.id
_entity.type
_entity.pdbx_description
1 polymer ?
#
loop_
_entity_poly.entity_id
_entity_poly.type
_entity_poly.pdbx_seq_one_letter_code
_entity_poly.pdbx_strand_id
1 'polypeptide(L)'
;EVILVATPEPTSITDSYALLKALSMFDGFDKDNTRIMLLGNRTLSANDGPNMYEKLSTVVERFLKFKIEYLGSIPTDEFVVKAIMKQSPVVKAYPAAAAAKSYEQVMNKLIGVVEPAHDTKEKKGIGNFFSSILKHNKRS
;
A
#
# COMPACT_ATOMS: atom_id res chain seq x y z
N GLU A 1 1.58 -16.67 7.46
CA GLU A 1 1.37 -15.44 6.66
C GLU A 1 1.74 -15.66 5.20
N VAL A 2 0.99 -15.06 4.28
CA VAL A 2 1.23 -15.14 2.83
C VAL A 2 1.20 -13.73 2.26
N ILE A 3 2.19 -13.37 1.46
CA ILE A 3 2.19 -12.13 0.67
C ILE A 3 1.93 -12.51 -0.78
N LEU A 4 0.78 -12.11 -1.29
CA LEU A 4 0.41 -12.25 -2.69
C LEU A 4 0.84 -11.01 -3.45
N VAL A 5 1.77 -11.16 -4.38
CA VAL A 5 2.22 -10.05 -5.23
C VAL A 5 1.49 -10.11 -6.56
N ALA A 6 0.83 -9.03 -6.92
CA ALA A 6 0.10 -8.92 -8.19
C ALA A 6 0.36 -7.56 -8.85
N THR A 7 0.08 -7.48 -10.14
CA THR A 7 0.17 -6.25 -10.94
C THR A 7 -1.22 -5.80 -11.38
N PRO A 8 -1.41 -4.54 -11.82
CA PRO A 8 -2.71 -4.04 -12.22
C PRO A 8 -3.29 -4.68 -13.49
N GLU A 9 -2.51 -5.49 -14.20
CA GLU A 9 -2.98 -6.18 -15.40
C GLU A 9 -4.11 -7.17 -15.08
N PRO A 10 -5.17 -7.23 -15.91
CA PRO A 10 -6.32 -8.12 -15.68
C PRO A 10 -5.95 -9.59 -15.53
N THR A 11 -4.96 -10.07 -16.28
CA THR A 11 -4.45 -11.45 -16.20
C THR A 11 -3.84 -11.73 -14.84
N SER A 12 -3.04 -10.81 -14.28
CA SER A 12 -2.43 -10.96 -12.96
C SER A 12 -3.48 -11.07 -11.85
N ILE A 13 -4.58 -10.30 -11.95
CA ILE A 13 -5.69 -10.37 -11.00
C ILE A 13 -6.40 -11.72 -11.10
N THR A 14 -6.63 -12.21 -12.31
CA THR A 14 -7.25 -13.53 -12.55
C THR A 14 -6.38 -14.65 -12.02
N ASP A 15 -5.08 -14.61 -12.27
CA ASP A 15 -4.12 -15.60 -11.79
C ASP A 15 -4.00 -15.58 -10.26
N SER A 16 -4.05 -14.39 -9.66
CA SER A 16 -4.10 -14.22 -8.20
C SER A 16 -5.32 -14.89 -7.59
N TYR A 17 -6.49 -14.72 -8.20
CA TYR A 17 -7.70 -15.41 -7.76
C TYR A 17 -7.59 -16.93 -7.91
N ALA A 18 -7.06 -17.42 -9.04
CA ALA A 18 -6.87 -18.85 -9.28
C ALA A 18 -5.92 -19.47 -8.25
N LEU A 19 -4.83 -18.76 -7.91
CA LEU A 19 -3.90 -19.19 -6.87
C LEU A 19 -4.56 -19.24 -5.49
N LEU A 20 -5.33 -18.23 -5.10
CA LEU A 20 -6.06 -18.21 -3.83
C LEU A 20 -7.13 -19.30 -3.77
N LYS A 21 -7.79 -19.57 -4.89
CA LYS A 21 -8.73 -20.71 -5.00
C LYS A 21 -8.02 -22.04 -4.80
N ALA A 22 -6.88 -22.25 -5.45
CA ALA A 22 -6.09 -23.47 -5.27
C ALA A 22 -5.62 -23.62 -3.80
N LEU A 23 -5.16 -22.53 -3.18
CA LEU A 23 -4.81 -22.51 -1.76
C LEU A 23 -5.99 -22.88 -0.87
N SER A 24 -7.21 -22.36 -1.17
CA SER A 24 -8.42 -22.65 -0.39
C SER A 24 -8.87 -24.10 -0.45
N MET A 25 -8.41 -24.86 -1.45
CA MET A 25 -8.70 -26.26 -1.64
C MET A 25 -7.66 -27.19 -1.03
N PHE A 26 -6.58 -26.64 -0.50
CA PHE A 26 -5.51 -27.41 0.13
C PHE A 26 -5.90 -27.79 1.56
N ASP A 27 -5.86 -29.08 1.90
CA ASP A 27 -6.33 -29.61 3.18
C ASP A 27 -5.60 -29.02 4.41
N GLY A 28 -4.38 -28.52 4.23
CA GLY A 28 -3.61 -27.85 5.28
C GLY A 28 -3.86 -26.34 5.40
N PHE A 29 -4.75 -25.78 4.59
CA PHE A 29 -5.03 -24.33 4.63
C PHE A 29 -6.03 -23.99 5.73
N ASP A 30 -5.56 -23.23 6.71
CA ASP A 30 -6.40 -22.65 7.76
C ASP A 30 -6.79 -21.22 7.40
N LYS A 31 -7.99 -21.06 6.86
CA LYS A 31 -8.52 -19.76 6.40
C LYS A 31 -8.77 -18.76 7.54
N ASP A 32 -8.95 -19.23 8.76
CA ASP A 32 -9.26 -18.40 9.92
C ASP A 32 -7.98 -17.88 10.61
N ASN A 33 -6.87 -18.63 10.50
CA ASN A 33 -5.59 -18.28 11.10
C ASN A 33 -4.50 -17.90 10.09
N THR A 34 -4.77 -18.04 8.77
CA THR A 34 -3.80 -17.62 7.74
C THR A 34 -4.04 -16.18 7.33
N ARG A 35 -3.10 -15.31 7.65
CA ARG A 35 -3.08 -13.92 7.18
C ARG A 35 -2.58 -13.86 5.73
N ILE A 36 -3.41 -13.37 4.82
CA ILE A 36 -3.07 -13.19 3.40
C ILE A 36 -3.10 -11.70 3.08
N MET A 37 -1.98 -11.20 2.55
CA MET A 37 -1.81 -9.78 2.25
C MET A 37 -1.51 -9.59 0.76
N LEU A 38 -2.24 -8.66 0.12
CA LEU A 38 -2.01 -8.28 -1.27
C LEU A 38 -1.02 -7.12 -1.34
N LEU A 39 0.06 -7.31 -2.10
CA LEU A 39 1.01 -6.27 -2.48
C LEU A 39 0.85 -5.97 -3.98
N GLY A 40 0.42 -4.75 -4.30
CA GLY A 40 0.40 -4.27 -5.67
C GLY A 40 1.82 -3.94 -6.15
N ASN A 41 2.23 -4.48 -7.28
CA ASN A 41 3.53 -4.18 -7.87
C ASN A 41 3.38 -3.52 -9.24
N ARG A 42 4.33 -2.68 -9.62
CA ARG A 42 4.35 -1.97 -10.90
C ARG A 42 3.08 -1.12 -11.14
N THR A 43 2.58 -0.48 -10.08
CA THR A 43 1.45 0.44 -10.21
C THR A 43 1.87 1.71 -10.96
N LEU A 44 0.97 2.25 -11.77
CA LEU A 44 1.19 3.47 -12.55
C LEU A 44 0.55 4.68 -11.88
N SER A 45 -0.48 4.45 -11.07
CA SER A 45 -1.15 5.48 -10.29
C SER A 45 -1.35 5.05 -8.83
N ALA A 46 -1.64 6.01 -7.95
CA ALA A 46 -1.92 5.76 -6.54
C ALA A 46 -3.19 4.92 -6.33
N ASN A 47 -4.11 4.93 -7.28
CA ASN A 47 -5.38 4.20 -7.19
C ASN A 47 -5.30 2.75 -7.69
N ASP A 48 -4.27 2.38 -8.43
CA ASP A 48 -4.17 1.05 -9.04
C ASP A 48 -4.17 -0.06 -7.98
N GLY A 49 -3.38 0.11 -6.92
CA GLY A 49 -3.31 -0.86 -5.83
C GLY A 49 -4.63 -1.01 -5.06
N PRO A 50 -5.23 0.08 -4.55
CA PRO A 50 -6.55 0.03 -3.92
C PRO A 50 -7.63 -0.58 -4.81
N ASN A 51 -7.70 -0.19 -6.08
CA ASN A 51 -8.68 -0.72 -7.03
C ASN A 51 -8.48 -2.23 -7.29
N MET A 52 -7.24 -2.67 -7.39
CA MET A 52 -6.91 -4.08 -7.54
C MET A 52 -7.30 -4.88 -6.30
N TYR A 53 -7.02 -4.34 -5.10
CA TYR A 53 -7.42 -4.94 -3.84
C TYR A 53 -8.95 -5.06 -3.74
N GLU A 54 -9.70 -4.00 -4.03
CA GLU A 54 -11.16 -4.00 -3.97
C GLU A 54 -11.77 -5.08 -4.88
N LYS A 55 -11.29 -5.18 -6.12
CA LYS A 55 -11.75 -6.19 -7.06
C LYS A 55 -11.46 -7.61 -6.57
N LEU A 56 -10.24 -7.87 -6.12
CA LEU A 56 -9.82 -9.21 -5.69
C LEU A 56 -10.49 -9.60 -4.37
N SER A 57 -10.52 -8.72 -3.36
CA SER A 57 -11.14 -8.98 -2.07
C SER A 57 -12.62 -9.29 -2.20
N THR A 58 -13.35 -8.54 -3.04
CA THR A 58 -14.78 -8.79 -3.30
C THR A 58 -15.06 -10.20 -3.79
N VAL A 59 -14.30 -10.68 -4.77
CA VAL A 59 -14.50 -12.04 -5.32
C VAL A 59 -14.02 -13.12 -4.37
N VAL A 60 -12.94 -12.89 -3.64
CA VAL A 60 -12.40 -13.81 -2.63
C VAL A 60 -13.39 -13.99 -1.48
N GLU A 61 -13.87 -12.90 -0.90
CA GLU A 61 -14.89 -12.98 0.18
C GLU A 61 -16.16 -13.66 -0.29
N ARG A 62 -16.64 -13.32 -1.48
CA ARG A 62 -17.88 -13.85 -2.03
C ARG A 62 -17.81 -15.36 -2.31
N PHE A 63 -16.73 -15.83 -2.92
CA PHE A 63 -16.65 -17.19 -3.45
C PHE A 63 -15.74 -18.12 -2.64
N LEU A 64 -14.69 -17.61 -2.01
CA LEU A 64 -13.74 -18.43 -1.24
C LEU A 64 -13.97 -18.36 0.27
N LYS A 65 -14.80 -17.38 0.74
CA LYS A 65 -15.22 -17.24 2.14
C LYS A 65 -14.09 -17.01 3.13
N PHE A 66 -13.04 -16.26 2.72
CA PHE A 66 -12.03 -15.71 3.61
C PHE A 66 -11.69 -14.28 3.18
N LYS A 67 -10.90 -13.60 4.01
CA LYS A 67 -10.49 -12.21 3.77
C LYS A 67 -9.02 -12.14 3.40
N ILE A 68 -8.70 -11.15 2.58
CA ILE A 68 -7.32 -10.71 2.32
C ILE A 68 -7.16 -9.28 2.81
N GLU A 69 -5.91 -8.87 3.10
CA GLU A 69 -5.59 -7.52 3.53
C GLU A 69 -4.83 -6.78 2.42
N TYR A 70 -4.97 -5.48 2.36
CA TYR A 70 -4.14 -4.65 1.49
C TYR A 70 -2.85 -4.26 2.20
N LEU A 71 -1.71 -4.78 1.74
CA LEU A 71 -0.40 -4.47 2.32
C LEU A 71 0.15 -3.13 1.82
N GLY A 72 -0.02 -2.85 0.54
CA GLY A 72 0.48 -1.62 -0.08
C GLY A 72 0.76 -1.79 -1.57
N SER A 73 1.43 -0.80 -2.17
CA SER A 73 1.84 -0.82 -3.58
C SER A 73 3.26 -0.34 -3.78
N ILE A 74 3.92 -0.93 -4.75
CA ILE A 74 5.22 -0.49 -5.27
C ILE A 74 4.99 0.09 -6.66
N PRO A 75 5.27 1.38 -6.89
CA PRO A 75 5.08 2.00 -8.20
C PRO A 75 6.12 1.51 -9.22
N THR A 76 5.77 1.63 -10.49
CA THR A 76 6.75 1.55 -11.58
C THR A 76 7.75 2.69 -11.40
N ASP A 77 9.05 2.36 -11.35
CA ASP A 77 10.11 3.32 -11.09
C ASP A 77 11.37 2.92 -11.86
N GLU A 78 11.91 3.83 -12.66
CA GLU A 78 13.13 3.60 -13.44
C GLU A 78 14.36 3.29 -12.57
N PHE A 79 14.38 3.80 -11.33
CA PHE A 79 15.47 3.53 -10.39
C PHE A 79 15.53 2.08 -9.94
N VAL A 80 14.42 1.33 -10.02
CA VAL A 80 14.43 -0.12 -9.80
C VAL A 80 15.26 -0.80 -10.88
N VAL A 81 15.05 -0.45 -12.16
CA VAL A 81 15.83 -1.00 -13.27
C VAL A 81 17.31 -0.64 -13.14
N LYS A 82 17.59 0.62 -12.81
CA LYS A 82 18.97 1.09 -12.59
C LYS A 82 19.66 0.36 -11.43
N ALA A 83 18.92 0.05 -10.36
CA ALA A 83 19.42 -0.70 -9.22
C ALA A 83 19.73 -2.16 -9.59
N ILE A 84 18.86 -2.80 -10.37
CA ILE A 84 19.08 -4.16 -10.90
C ILE A 84 20.38 -4.21 -11.74
N MET A 85 20.57 -3.24 -12.64
CA MET A 85 21.79 -3.14 -13.45
C MET A 85 23.05 -2.96 -12.61
N LYS A 86 22.94 -2.34 -11.45
CA LYS A 86 24.03 -2.18 -10.46
C LYS A 86 24.16 -3.38 -9.52
N GLN A 87 23.32 -4.39 -9.64
CA GLN A 87 23.26 -5.55 -8.72
C GLN A 87 23.16 -5.10 -7.24
N SER A 88 22.37 -4.06 -6.99
CA SER A 88 22.18 -3.50 -5.66
C SER A 88 20.68 -3.25 -5.40
N PRO A 89 20.16 -3.53 -4.19
CA PRO A 89 18.76 -3.23 -3.84
C PRO A 89 18.46 -1.74 -4.05
N VAL A 90 17.26 -1.43 -4.58
CA VAL A 90 16.85 -0.05 -4.85
C VAL A 90 16.85 0.83 -3.59
N VAL A 91 16.45 0.26 -2.46
CA VAL A 91 16.46 0.94 -1.15
C VAL A 91 17.86 1.37 -0.70
N LYS A 92 18.90 0.67 -1.14
CA LYS A 92 20.30 1.00 -0.87
C LYS A 92 20.89 1.93 -1.94
N ALA A 93 20.64 1.61 -3.22
CA ALA A 93 21.24 2.32 -4.34
C ALA A 93 20.59 3.70 -4.58
N TYR A 94 19.28 3.81 -4.32
CA TYR A 94 18.47 5.01 -4.57
C TYR A 94 17.41 5.20 -3.49
N PRO A 95 17.78 5.52 -2.25
CA PRO A 95 16.85 5.58 -1.11
C PRO A 95 15.77 6.67 -1.27
N ALA A 96 16.02 7.69 -2.10
CA ALA A 96 15.04 8.75 -2.38
C ALA A 96 14.02 8.38 -3.47
N ALA A 97 14.20 7.26 -4.17
CA ALA A 97 13.30 6.79 -5.22
C ALA A 97 11.89 6.47 -4.68
N ALA A 98 10.87 6.66 -5.50
CA ALA A 98 9.49 6.38 -5.10
C ALA A 98 9.28 4.92 -4.68
N ALA A 99 9.83 3.99 -5.46
CA ALA A 99 9.79 2.57 -5.12
C ALA A 99 10.51 2.26 -3.80
N ALA A 100 11.66 2.88 -3.52
CA ALA A 100 12.40 2.67 -2.27
C ALA A 100 11.56 3.08 -1.05
N LYS A 101 10.93 4.25 -1.09
CA LYS A 101 10.02 4.73 -0.04
C LYS A 101 8.80 3.81 0.13
N SER A 102 8.24 3.31 -0.98
CA SER A 102 7.12 2.38 -0.92
C SER A 102 7.51 1.03 -0.29
N TYR A 103 8.70 0.52 -0.58
CA TYR A 103 9.21 -0.68 0.10
C TYR A 103 9.36 -0.46 1.62
N GLU A 104 9.83 0.71 2.04
CA GLU A 104 9.96 1.06 3.46
C GLU A 104 8.57 1.10 4.13
N GLN A 105 7.58 1.74 3.51
CA GLN A 105 6.21 1.77 4.02
C GLN A 105 5.58 0.37 4.14
N VAL A 106 5.77 -0.47 3.12
CA VAL A 106 5.29 -1.86 3.12
C VAL A 106 5.97 -2.66 4.24
N MET A 107 7.27 -2.51 4.41
CA MET A 107 8.03 -3.16 5.49
C MET A 107 7.52 -2.71 6.86
N ASN A 108 7.38 -1.40 7.09
CA ASN A 108 6.88 -0.87 8.36
C ASN A 108 5.49 -1.41 8.70
N LYS A 109 4.61 -1.49 7.71
CA LYS A 109 3.28 -2.08 7.91
C LYS A 109 3.35 -3.58 8.21
N LEU A 110 4.24 -4.31 7.56
CA LEU A 110 4.41 -5.76 7.74
C LEU A 110 4.91 -6.11 9.14
N ILE A 111 5.87 -5.34 9.67
CA ILE A 111 6.44 -5.57 11.01
C ILE A 111 5.68 -4.85 12.13
N GLY A 112 4.55 -4.17 11.80
CA GLY A 112 3.71 -3.51 12.79
C GLY A 112 4.29 -2.22 13.37
N VAL A 113 5.28 -1.60 12.71
CA VAL A 113 5.72 -0.25 13.04
C VAL A 113 4.62 0.70 12.60
N VAL A 114 3.88 1.25 13.57
CA VAL A 114 2.93 2.33 13.33
C VAL A 114 3.77 3.55 12.95
N GLU A 115 3.76 3.96 11.68
CA GLU A 115 4.24 5.29 11.34
C GLU A 115 3.44 6.28 12.18
N PRO A 116 4.10 7.23 12.88
CA PRO A 116 3.37 8.33 13.49
C PRO A 116 2.56 8.96 12.35
N ALA A 117 1.25 9.01 12.53
CA ALA A 117 0.35 9.60 11.57
C ALA A 117 1.00 10.91 11.10
N HIS A 118 1.29 11.02 9.81
CA HIS A 118 1.66 12.29 9.23
C HIS A 118 0.46 13.19 9.51
N ASP A 119 0.60 13.92 10.62
CA ASP A 119 -0.31 14.96 10.99
C ASP A 119 -0.33 15.92 9.80
N THR A 120 -1.26 15.71 8.89
CA THR A 120 -1.72 16.73 8.00
C THR A 120 -2.38 17.76 8.91
N LYS A 121 -1.54 18.47 9.68
CA LYS A 121 -1.93 19.71 10.30
C LYS A 121 -2.43 20.58 9.17
N GLU A 122 -3.75 20.54 8.98
CA GLU A 122 -4.47 21.62 8.38
C GLU A 122 -3.83 22.89 8.91
N LYS A 123 -3.29 23.68 8.02
CA LYS A 123 -2.84 25.06 8.31
C LYS A 123 -4.04 25.93 8.68
N LYS A 124 -4.78 25.57 9.72
CA LYS A 124 -5.90 26.33 10.29
C LYS A 124 -5.51 27.18 11.49
N GLY A 125 -4.23 27.14 11.92
CA GLY A 125 -3.80 27.86 13.13
C GLY A 125 -3.36 29.31 12.90
N ILE A 126 -2.72 29.63 11.78
CA ILE A 126 -2.08 30.95 11.61
C ILE A 126 -3.06 32.03 11.13
N GLY A 127 -4.01 31.70 10.25
CA GLY A 127 -5.01 32.66 9.77
C GLY A 127 -5.97 33.16 10.87
N ASN A 128 -6.34 32.30 11.81
CA ASN A 128 -7.20 32.66 12.93
C ASN A 128 -6.49 33.46 14.01
N PHE A 129 -5.18 33.26 14.18
CA PHE A 129 -4.37 34.04 15.11
C PHE A 129 -4.25 35.51 14.65
N PHE A 130 -3.96 35.75 13.38
CA PHE A 130 -3.87 37.10 12.84
C PHE A 130 -5.22 37.81 12.75
N SER A 131 -6.32 37.11 12.47
CA SER A 131 -7.67 37.71 12.46
C SER A 131 -8.15 38.12 13.85
N SER A 132 -7.71 37.44 14.91
CA SER A 132 -7.98 37.79 16.30
C SER A 132 -7.27 39.10 16.71
N ILE A 133 -6.00 39.26 16.31
CA ILE A 133 -5.20 40.45 16.62
C ILE A 133 -5.74 41.68 15.89
N LEU A 134 -6.19 41.56 14.64
CA LEU A 134 -6.75 42.68 13.87
C LEU A 134 -8.13 43.16 14.34
N LYS A 135 -8.92 42.29 15.00
CA LYS A 135 -10.20 42.67 15.60
C LYS A 135 -10.07 43.45 16.91
N HIS A 136 -8.95 43.28 17.62
CA HIS A 136 -8.74 43.99 18.90
C HIS A 136 -8.25 45.43 18.71
N ASN A 137 -7.75 45.80 17.52
CA ASN A 137 -7.20 47.13 17.25
C ASN A 137 -8.20 48.12 16.60
N LYS A 138 -9.51 47.78 16.56
CA LYS A 138 -10.60 48.66 16.07
C LYS A 138 -11.56 49.17 17.15
N ARG A 139 -11.16 49.08 18.42
CA ARG A 139 -11.90 49.70 19.54
C ARG A 139 -10.93 50.53 20.39
N SER A 140 -10.50 51.64 19.85
CA SER A 140 -9.98 52.80 20.57
C SER A 140 -10.20 54.02 19.68
#